data_bac1db6699cd01ddc7ae99f9c98f1e63
#
_entry.id   bac1db6699cd01ddc7ae99f9c98f1e63
#
_cell.length_a   1.000
_cell.length_b   1.000
_cell.length_c   1.000
_cell.angle_alpha   90.00
_cell.angle_beta   90.00
_cell.angle_gamma   90.00
#
_symmetry.space_group_name_H-M   'P 1'
#
loop_
_entity.id
_entity.type
_entity.pdbx_description
1 polymer ?
#
loop_
_entity_poly.entity_id
_entity_poly.type
_entity_poly.pdbx_seq_one_letter_code
_entity_poly.pdbx_strand_id
1 'polypeptide(L)'
;MPVRNYVAYLALAVALTAPAHAQEALVTYKSLSTEVALDLARASLAECRKRGYQAAVAVVDRFGVTQVMLRDRFAGAHTPSTAAGKAWTAVSFRTNTTELVAQTQPGMPQAGLRGLPGAVILGGGVTIEAGGSLVGAVGVSGAPGGDADDACAKAGIEAVRDRLDF
;
A
#
# COMPACT_ATOMS: atom_id res chain seq x y z
N MET A 1 44.17 -71.73 22.63
CA MET A 1 43.73 -70.91 21.49
C MET A 1 42.49 -70.16 21.91
N PRO A 2 42.51 -68.85 22.05
CA PRO A 2 41.33 -68.10 22.48
C PRO A 2 40.48 -67.74 21.25
N VAL A 3 39.22 -68.03 21.34
CA VAL A 3 38.19 -67.69 20.34
C VAL A 3 37.84 -66.23 20.57
N ARG A 4 38.12 -65.36 19.57
CA ARG A 4 37.80 -63.92 19.57
C ARG A 4 36.36 -63.76 19.09
N ASN A 5 35.48 -63.40 19.99
CA ASN A 5 34.09 -63.00 19.67
C ASN A 5 34.11 -61.62 19.01
N TYR A 6 33.76 -61.56 17.73
CA TYR A 6 33.46 -60.29 17.04
C TYR A 6 31.98 -59.95 17.29
N VAL A 7 31.73 -59.01 18.15
CA VAL A 7 30.41 -58.38 18.29
C VAL A 7 30.30 -57.32 17.19
N ALA A 8 29.50 -57.62 16.19
CA ALA A 8 29.18 -56.67 15.12
C ALA A 8 28.17 -55.67 15.66
N TYR A 9 28.57 -54.44 15.85
CA TYR A 9 27.66 -53.30 16.13
C TYR A 9 26.98 -52.92 14.83
N LEU A 10 25.71 -53.26 14.68
CA LEU A 10 24.82 -52.77 13.64
C LEU A 10 24.40 -51.34 14.06
N ALA A 11 25.07 -50.33 13.52
CA ALA A 11 24.63 -48.96 13.70
C ALA A 11 23.39 -48.71 12.83
N LEU A 12 22.22 -48.68 13.46
CA LEU A 12 20.95 -48.29 12.85
C LEU A 12 20.97 -46.79 12.63
N ALA A 13 21.32 -46.37 11.40
CA ALA A 13 21.22 -44.96 10.98
C ALA A 13 19.72 -44.63 10.82
N VAL A 14 19.14 -44.01 11.84
CA VAL A 14 17.81 -43.39 11.75
C VAL A 14 17.98 -42.12 10.88
N ALA A 15 17.65 -42.23 9.63
CA ALA A 15 17.52 -41.07 8.74
C ALA A 15 16.35 -40.21 9.28
N LEU A 16 16.67 -39.12 9.98
CA LEU A 16 15.72 -38.05 10.28
C LEU A 16 15.31 -37.45 8.94
N THR A 17 14.23 -37.94 8.34
CA THR A 17 13.54 -37.28 7.26
C THR A 17 12.89 -36.01 7.91
N ALA A 18 13.56 -34.88 7.79
CA ALA A 18 12.91 -33.60 8.06
C ALA A 18 11.62 -33.57 7.22
N PRO A 19 10.47 -33.22 7.80
CA PRO A 19 9.27 -33.05 7.01
C PRO A 19 9.59 -31.99 5.94
N ALA A 20 9.47 -32.38 4.66
CA ALA A 20 9.44 -31.42 3.58
C ALA A 20 8.27 -30.49 3.94
N HIS A 21 8.58 -29.25 4.35
CA HIS A 21 7.55 -28.24 4.53
C HIS A 21 6.85 -28.15 3.19
N ALA A 22 5.63 -28.68 3.12
CA ALA A 22 4.74 -28.40 2.01
C ALA A 22 4.70 -26.88 1.92
N GLN A 23 5.21 -26.33 0.82
CA GLN A 23 5.25 -24.91 0.57
C GLN A 23 3.87 -24.38 0.90
N GLU A 24 3.76 -23.47 1.87
CA GLU A 24 2.47 -23.07 2.41
C GLU A 24 1.56 -22.65 1.27
N ALA A 25 0.44 -23.38 1.09
CA ALA A 25 -0.56 -23.06 0.08
C ALA A 25 -1.25 -21.71 0.37
N LEU A 26 -1.03 -21.16 1.57
CA LEU A 26 -1.60 -19.91 2.05
C LEU A 26 -0.49 -18.93 2.34
N VAL A 27 -0.74 -17.65 1.99
CA VAL A 27 0.17 -16.55 2.27
C VAL A 27 -0.47 -15.58 3.26
N THR A 28 0.33 -15.10 4.21
CA THR A 28 -0.06 -14.03 5.13
C THR A 28 0.43 -12.70 4.59
N TYR A 29 -0.40 -11.68 4.69
CA TYR A 29 -0.03 -10.31 4.31
C TYR A 29 -0.46 -9.31 5.39
N LYS A 30 0.25 -8.18 5.44
CA LYS A 30 -0.11 -7.04 6.28
C LYS A 30 -1.04 -6.11 5.53
N SER A 31 -2.02 -5.55 6.22
CA SER A 31 -2.92 -4.52 5.74
C SER A 31 -3.20 -3.53 6.86
N LEU A 32 -3.59 -2.31 6.52
CA LEU A 32 -3.98 -1.32 7.51
C LEU A 32 -5.24 -1.78 8.27
N SER A 33 -5.27 -1.53 9.59
CA SER A 33 -6.54 -1.58 10.31
C SER A 33 -7.44 -0.41 9.90
N THR A 34 -8.74 -0.58 10.00
CA THR A 34 -9.70 0.49 9.66
C THR A 34 -9.51 1.73 10.53
N GLU A 35 -9.09 1.55 11.79
CA GLU A 35 -8.83 2.63 12.73
C GLU A 35 -7.64 3.48 12.26
N VAL A 36 -6.52 2.85 11.86
CA VAL A 36 -5.35 3.55 11.33
C VAL A 36 -5.70 4.26 10.02
N ALA A 37 -6.42 3.58 9.12
CA ALA A 37 -6.87 4.16 7.86
C ALA A 37 -7.76 5.41 8.08
N LEU A 38 -8.66 5.36 9.09
CA LEU A 38 -9.54 6.48 9.43
C LEU A 38 -8.76 7.67 10.01
N ASP A 39 -7.80 7.42 10.92
CA ASP A 39 -7.00 8.47 11.52
C ASP A 39 -6.10 9.14 10.47
N LEU A 40 -5.49 8.36 9.57
CA LEU A 40 -4.74 8.85 8.43
C LEU A 40 -5.62 9.75 7.54
N ALA A 41 -6.81 9.26 7.17
CA ALA A 41 -7.72 10.04 6.33
C ALA A 41 -8.16 11.35 6.99
N ARG A 42 -8.41 11.35 8.31
CA ARG A 42 -8.74 12.56 9.08
C ARG A 42 -7.58 13.55 9.09
N ALA A 43 -6.36 13.08 9.32
CA ALA A 43 -5.18 13.92 9.33
C ALA A 43 -4.90 14.53 7.96
N SER A 44 -5.02 13.75 6.88
CA SER A 44 -4.90 14.26 5.50
C SER A 44 -5.92 15.37 5.23
N LEU A 45 -7.17 15.14 5.62
CA LEU A 45 -8.24 16.11 5.41
C LEU A 45 -8.04 17.39 6.26
N ALA A 46 -7.55 17.23 7.49
CA ALA A 46 -7.21 18.36 8.37
C ALA A 46 -6.09 19.22 7.79
N GLU A 47 -5.04 18.60 7.22
CA GLU A 47 -3.96 19.36 6.56
C GLU A 47 -4.47 20.11 5.32
N CYS A 48 -5.32 19.49 4.49
CA CYS A 48 -5.95 20.19 3.38
C CYS A 48 -6.76 21.40 3.85
N ARG A 49 -7.57 21.25 4.89
CA ARG A 49 -8.36 22.36 5.49
C ARG A 49 -7.48 23.47 6.03
N LYS A 50 -6.37 23.14 6.71
CA LYS A 50 -5.39 24.09 7.22
C LYS A 50 -4.80 24.96 6.10
N ARG A 51 -4.66 24.37 4.89
CA ARG A 51 -4.21 25.07 3.68
C ARG A 51 -5.34 25.80 2.94
N GLY A 52 -6.58 25.78 3.46
CA GLY A 52 -7.75 26.40 2.84
C GLY A 52 -8.43 25.59 1.75
N TYR A 53 -8.11 24.30 1.61
CA TYR A 53 -8.67 23.44 0.57
C TYR A 53 -9.86 22.61 1.11
N GLN A 54 -10.82 22.34 0.22
CA GLN A 54 -11.93 21.43 0.46
C GLN A 54 -11.71 20.19 -0.40
N ALA A 55 -11.43 19.06 0.23
CA ALA A 55 -10.98 17.86 -0.45
C ALA A 55 -11.80 16.61 -0.10
N ALA A 56 -11.59 15.57 -0.88
CA ALA A 56 -11.92 14.20 -0.52
C ALA A 56 -10.62 13.40 -0.32
N VAL A 57 -10.66 12.47 0.62
CA VAL A 57 -9.56 11.56 0.96
C VAL A 57 -10.10 10.14 0.92
N ALA A 58 -9.43 9.27 0.18
CA ALA A 58 -9.67 7.84 0.15
C ALA A 58 -8.45 7.09 0.68
N VAL A 59 -8.65 6.13 1.57
CA VAL A 59 -7.62 5.16 1.94
C VAL A 59 -8.04 3.79 1.43
N VAL A 60 -7.18 3.15 0.67
CA VAL A 60 -7.38 1.80 0.14
C VAL A 60 -6.43 0.82 0.82
N ASP A 61 -6.85 -0.45 0.90
CA ASP A 61 -5.99 -1.54 1.33
C ASP A 61 -4.95 -1.89 0.26
N ARG A 62 -4.11 -2.88 0.53
CA ARG A 62 -3.06 -3.31 -0.41
C ARG A 62 -3.61 -3.89 -1.73
N PHE A 63 -4.88 -4.23 -1.80
CA PHE A 63 -5.55 -4.74 -3.01
C PHE A 63 -6.34 -3.66 -3.76
N GLY A 64 -6.29 -2.42 -3.28
CA GLY A 64 -6.97 -1.29 -3.91
C GLY A 64 -8.44 -1.14 -3.51
N VAL A 65 -8.92 -1.91 -2.51
CA VAL A 65 -10.28 -1.78 -2.01
C VAL A 65 -10.37 -0.63 -1.00
N THR A 66 -11.33 0.27 -1.21
CA THR A 66 -11.50 1.44 -0.33
C THR A 66 -11.97 1.02 1.06
N GLN A 67 -11.16 1.33 2.08
CA GLN A 67 -11.49 1.13 3.50
C GLN A 67 -12.16 2.36 4.11
N VAL A 68 -11.70 3.56 3.74
CA VAL A 68 -12.20 4.83 4.25
C VAL A 68 -12.34 5.84 3.12
N MET A 69 -13.46 6.56 3.13
CA MET A 69 -13.72 7.71 2.28
C MET A 69 -14.23 8.86 3.13
N LEU A 70 -13.52 9.98 3.11
CA LEU A 70 -13.95 11.23 3.72
C LEU A 70 -14.04 12.32 2.65
N ARG A 71 -15.04 13.20 2.78
CA ARG A 71 -15.22 14.32 1.86
C ARG A 71 -15.68 15.56 2.62
N ASP A 72 -15.07 16.68 2.36
CA ASP A 72 -15.55 17.99 2.78
C ASP A 72 -16.83 18.38 2.04
N ARG A 73 -17.72 19.12 2.74
CA ARG A 73 -19.05 19.48 2.20
C ARG A 73 -18.98 20.27 0.89
N PHE A 74 -17.95 21.07 0.70
CA PHE A 74 -17.76 21.91 -0.48
C PHE A 74 -16.74 21.34 -1.50
N ALA A 75 -16.17 20.16 -1.23
CA ALA A 75 -15.35 19.48 -2.23
C ALA A 75 -16.20 19.11 -3.44
N GLY A 76 -15.63 19.25 -4.63
CA GLY A 76 -16.33 18.96 -5.89
C GLY A 76 -16.91 17.55 -5.95
N ALA A 77 -17.99 17.36 -6.67
CA ALA A 77 -18.68 16.06 -6.78
C ALA A 77 -17.79 14.93 -7.35
N HIS A 78 -16.79 15.28 -8.16
CA HIS A 78 -15.81 14.34 -8.73
C HIS A 78 -14.75 13.90 -7.73
N THR A 79 -14.49 14.65 -6.67
CA THR A 79 -13.32 14.43 -5.79
C THR A 79 -13.32 13.07 -5.08
N PRO A 80 -14.45 12.47 -4.65
CA PRO A 80 -14.42 11.14 -4.04
C PRO A 80 -13.91 10.06 -4.99
N SER A 81 -14.45 10.01 -6.22
CA SER A 81 -14.03 9.02 -7.23
C SER A 81 -12.59 9.27 -7.69
N THR A 82 -12.18 10.53 -7.82
CA THR A 82 -10.81 10.87 -8.17
C THR A 82 -9.83 10.48 -7.05
N ALA A 83 -10.16 10.74 -5.78
CA ALA A 83 -9.32 10.34 -4.64
C ALA A 83 -9.17 8.81 -4.58
N ALA A 84 -10.27 8.07 -4.71
CA ALA A 84 -10.24 6.61 -4.74
C ALA A 84 -9.41 6.09 -5.94
N GLY A 85 -9.59 6.67 -7.13
CA GLY A 85 -8.82 6.30 -8.31
C GLY A 85 -7.33 6.58 -8.18
N LYS A 86 -6.93 7.72 -7.56
CA LYS A 86 -5.53 8.02 -7.26
C LYS A 86 -4.93 7.00 -6.29
N ALA A 87 -5.63 6.66 -5.20
CA ALA A 87 -5.19 5.66 -4.24
C ALA A 87 -5.06 4.27 -4.90
N TRP A 88 -6.08 3.86 -5.67
CA TRP A 88 -6.06 2.61 -6.43
C TRP A 88 -4.88 2.57 -7.40
N THR A 89 -4.62 3.65 -8.11
CA THR A 89 -3.49 3.76 -9.04
C THR A 89 -2.17 3.60 -8.30
N ALA A 90 -1.99 4.34 -7.20
CA ALA A 90 -0.75 4.28 -6.41
C ALA A 90 -0.45 2.86 -5.91
N VAL A 91 -1.44 2.16 -5.31
CA VAL A 91 -1.24 0.81 -4.78
C VAL A 91 -1.05 -0.22 -5.88
N SER A 92 -1.77 -0.10 -7.00
CA SER A 92 -1.70 -1.05 -8.13
C SER A 92 -0.35 -1.02 -8.82
N PHE A 93 0.21 0.16 -9.02
CA PHE A 93 1.52 0.35 -9.67
C PHE A 93 2.68 0.46 -8.66
N ARG A 94 2.40 0.41 -7.35
CA ARG A 94 3.40 0.52 -6.27
C ARG A 94 4.28 1.77 -6.43
N THR A 95 3.67 2.87 -6.86
CA THR A 95 4.35 4.11 -7.23
C THR A 95 3.42 5.28 -6.92
N ASN A 96 3.94 6.34 -6.35
CA ASN A 96 3.16 7.55 -6.13
C ASN A 96 2.67 8.12 -7.47
N THR A 97 1.43 8.57 -7.52
CA THR A 97 0.86 9.03 -8.79
C THR A 97 1.55 10.25 -9.37
N THR A 98 2.19 11.10 -8.55
CA THR A 98 3.03 12.21 -9.03
C THR A 98 4.22 11.72 -9.86
N GLU A 99 4.84 10.62 -9.47
CA GLU A 99 5.92 9.98 -10.25
C GLU A 99 5.39 9.38 -11.55
N LEU A 100 4.21 8.74 -11.51
CA LEU A 100 3.55 8.20 -12.70
C LEU A 100 3.19 9.29 -13.73
N VAL A 101 2.86 10.51 -13.26
CA VAL A 101 2.63 11.65 -14.19
C VAL A 101 3.82 11.85 -15.11
N ALA A 102 5.04 11.83 -14.60
CA ALA A 102 6.26 12.00 -15.39
C ALA A 102 6.51 10.79 -16.32
N GLN A 103 6.34 9.57 -15.79
CA GLN A 103 6.64 8.32 -16.51
C GLN A 103 5.66 8.01 -17.66
N THR A 104 4.48 8.63 -17.63
CA THR A 104 3.39 8.36 -18.58
C THR A 104 3.12 9.50 -19.56
N GLN A 105 4.03 10.46 -19.71
CA GLN A 105 3.90 11.54 -20.70
C GLN A 105 3.84 10.96 -22.13
N PRO A 106 3.26 11.69 -23.08
CA PRO A 106 3.29 11.29 -24.49
C PRO A 106 4.71 10.97 -24.95
N GLY A 107 4.90 9.83 -25.61
CA GLY A 107 6.21 9.35 -26.06
C GLY A 107 7.00 8.52 -25.03
N MET A 108 6.55 8.47 -23.77
CA MET A 108 7.15 7.59 -22.77
C MET A 108 6.66 6.14 -22.94
N PRO A 109 7.48 5.12 -22.61
CA PRO A 109 7.09 3.70 -22.72
C PRO A 109 5.80 3.35 -21.98
N GLN A 110 5.50 4.04 -20.88
CA GLN A 110 4.33 3.80 -20.05
C GLN A 110 3.14 4.71 -20.38
N ALA A 111 3.17 5.47 -21.48
CA ALA A 111 2.09 6.41 -21.85
C ALA A 111 0.71 5.72 -21.93
N GLY A 112 0.67 4.44 -22.33
CA GLY A 112 -0.56 3.64 -22.40
C GLY A 112 -1.32 3.47 -21.08
N LEU A 113 -0.67 3.65 -19.93
CA LEU A 113 -1.32 3.56 -18.61
C LEU A 113 -2.42 4.62 -18.44
N ARG A 114 -2.33 5.76 -19.11
CA ARG A 114 -3.36 6.80 -19.10
C ARG A 114 -4.69 6.35 -19.71
N GLY A 115 -4.69 5.32 -20.53
CA GLY A 115 -5.89 4.72 -21.12
C GLY A 115 -6.42 3.52 -20.34
N LEU A 116 -5.77 3.11 -19.26
CA LEU A 116 -6.23 1.96 -18.49
C LEU A 116 -7.46 2.34 -17.65
N PRO A 117 -8.58 1.58 -17.76
CA PRO A 117 -9.77 1.85 -16.96
C PRO A 117 -9.48 1.84 -15.45
N GLY A 118 -9.93 2.88 -14.77
CA GLY A 118 -9.72 3.05 -13.33
C GLY A 118 -8.40 3.74 -12.93
N ALA A 119 -7.42 3.85 -13.84
CA ALA A 119 -6.20 4.57 -13.55
C ALA A 119 -6.43 6.10 -13.56
N VAL A 120 -6.01 6.77 -12.50
CA VAL A 120 -6.04 8.22 -12.35
C VAL A 120 -4.60 8.72 -12.19
N ILE A 121 -4.00 9.11 -13.30
CA ILE A 121 -2.60 9.57 -13.37
C ILE A 121 -2.54 11.07 -13.06
N LEU A 122 -2.87 11.43 -11.83
CA LEU A 122 -2.80 12.79 -11.28
C LEU A 122 -2.15 12.71 -9.89
N GLY A 123 -1.25 13.61 -9.57
CA GLY A 123 -0.63 13.65 -8.23
C GLY A 123 -1.66 13.69 -7.10
N GLY A 124 -1.30 13.18 -5.94
CA GLY A 124 -2.16 13.05 -4.76
C GLY A 124 -2.48 11.61 -4.35
N GLY A 125 -2.02 10.61 -5.11
CA GLY A 125 -2.04 9.20 -4.71
C GLY A 125 -0.67 8.80 -4.15
N VAL A 126 -0.62 8.39 -2.88
CA VAL A 126 0.63 8.07 -2.17
C VAL A 126 0.55 6.68 -1.57
N THR A 127 1.54 5.85 -1.83
CA THR A 127 1.68 4.51 -1.24
C THR A 127 1.90 4.57 0.26
N ILE A 128 1.39 3.59 0.99
CA ILE A 128 1.59 3.44 2.43
C ILE A 128 2.38 2.16 2.65
N GLU A 129 3.52 2.31 3.28
CA GLU A 129 4.40 1.20 3.62
C GLU A 129 4.52 1.06 5.14
N ALA A 130 4.65 -0.18 5.61
CA ALA A 130 4.83 -0.52 7.01
C ALA A 130 5.81 -1.70 7.12
N GLY A 131 6.92 -1.51 7.85
CA GLY A 131 7.96 -2.53 7.99
C GLY A 131 8.48 -3.05 6.64
N GLY A 132 8.68 -2.15 5.65
CA GLY A 132 9.15 -2.49 4.30
C GLY A 132 8.13 -3.21 3.41
N SER A 133 6.87 -3.28 3.81
CA SER A 133 5.78 -3.89 3.03
C SER A 133 4.76 -2.85 2.62
N LEU A 134 4.31 -2.90 1.36
CA LEU A 134 3.16 -2.11 0.91
C LEU A 134 1.90 -2.62 1.61
N VAL A 135 1.22 -1.76 2.37
CA VAL A 135 0.01 -2.10 3.15
C VAL A 135 -1.25 -1.40 2.65
N GLY A 136 -1.12 -0.42 1.76
CA GLY A 136 -2.23 0.31 1.18
C GLY A 136 -1.77 1.55 0.43
N ALA A 137 -2.70 2.45 0.15
CA ALA A 137 -2.42 3.79 -0.37
C ALA A 137 -3.48 4.78 0.07
N VAL A 138 -3.12 6.05 0.08
CA VAL A 138 -4.05 7.17 0.27
C VAL A 138 -4.13 8.01 -1.00
N GLY A 139 -5.33 8.45 -1.34
CA GLY A 139 -5.57 9.39 -2.42
C GLY A 139 -6.28 10.64 -1.92
N VAL A 140 -5.82 11.79 -2.36
CA VAL A 140 -6.42 13.09 -2.05
C VAL A 140 -6.81 13.79 -3.35
N SER A 141 -7.95 14.45 -3.35
CA SER A 141 -8.42 15.24 -4.49
C SER A 141 -9.22 16.44 -4.01
N GLY A 142 -8.91 17.62 -4.52
CA GLY A 142 -9.63 18.86 -4.21
C GLY A 142 -8.76 20.08 -3.98
N ALA A 143 -7.45 19.90 -3.82
CA ALA A 143 -6.50 21.00 -3.80
C ALA A 143 -6.25 21.53 -5.24
N PRO A 144 -5.63 22.71 -5.41
CA PRO A 144 -5.42 23.31 -6.72
C PRO A 144 -4.55 22.52 -7.69
N GLY A 145 -3.82 21.51 -7.22
CA GLY A 145 -2.96 20.67 -8.05
C GLY A 145 -2.48 19.43 -7.33
N GLY A 146 -1.90 18.50 -8.08
CA GLY A 146 -1.43 17.22 -7.56
C GLY A 146 -0.40 17.33 -6.45
N ASP A 147 0.50 18.31 -6.50
CA ASP A 147 1.50 18.53 -5.46
C ASP A 147 0.87 18.96 -4.12
N ALA A 148 -0.21 19.76 -4.19
CA ALA A 148 -0.94 20.15 -2.99
C ALA A 148 -1.75 18.98 -2.41
N ASP A 149 -2.35 18.15 -3.26
CA ASP A 149 -3.00 16.90 -2.85
C ASP A 149 -1.98 15.93 -2.22
N ASP A 150 -0.79 15.77 -2.81
CA ASP A 150 0.33 14.98 -2.27
C ASP A 150 0.75 15.43 -0.87
N ALA A 151 0.85 16.75 -0.67
CA ALA A 151 1.22 17.29 0.63
C ALA A 151 0.20 16.94 1.73
N CYS A 152 -1.11 16.99 1.41
CA CYS A 152 -2.15 16.53 2.32
C CYS A 152 -2.05 15.02 2.61
N ALA A 153 -1.82 14.21 1.56
CA ALA A 153 -1.70 12.76 1.68
C ALA A 153 -0.50 12.36 2.57
N LYS A 154 0.66 12.95 2.32
CA LYS A 154 1.88 12.72 3.10
C LYS A 154 1.75 13.13 4.56
N ALA A 155 1.07 14.25 4.84
CA ALA A 155 0.79 14.67 6.21
C ALA A 155 -0.09 13.66 6.96
N GLY A 156 -1.03 13.02 6.29
CA GLY A 156 -1.84 11.95 6.87
C GLY A 156 -1.04 10.71 7.22
N ILE A 157 -0.13 10.27 6.32
CA ILE A 157 0.77 9.15 6.57
C ILE A 157 1.68 9.47 7.76
N GLU A 158 2.26 10.68 7.79
CA GLU A 158 3.14 11.11 8.87
C GLU A 158 2.45 11.10 10.24
N ALA A 159 1.18 11.49 10.29
CA ALA A 159 0.40 11.51 11.53
C ALA A 159 0.19 10.12 12.17
N VAL A 160 0.37 9.05 11.42
CA VAL A 160 0.23 7.67 11.90
C VAL A 160 1.53 6.87 11.82
N ARG A 161 2.65 7.52 11.51
CA ARG A 161 3.95 6.88 11.26
C ARG A 161 4.35 5.92 12.37
N ASP A 162 4.27 6.34 13.63
CA ASP A 162 4.67 5.53 14.79
C ASP A 162 3.90 4.20 14.89
N ARG A 163 2.75 4.10 14.24
CA ARG A 163 1.94 2.86 14.16
C ARG A 163 2.24 2.02 12.92
N LEU A 164 3.05 2.52 12.00
CA LEU A 164 3.50 1.82 10.78
C LEU A 164 4.91 1.24 10.96
N ASP A 165 5.69 1.77 11.91
CA ASP A 165 7.03 1.32 12.25
C ASP A 165 6.93 0.23 13.35
N PHE A 166 7.28 -1.04 13.00
CA PHE A 166 7.35 -2.19 13.92
C PHE A 166 8.37 -3.23 13.46
#